data_22553771f8be3255686b0c27da8aaf1d
#
_entry.id   22553771f8be3255686b0c27da8aaf1d
#
_cell.length_a   1.000
_cell.length_b   1.000
_cell.length_c   1.000
_cell.angle_alpha   90.00
_cell.angle_beta   90.00
_cell.angle_gamma   90.00
#
_symmetry.space_group_name_H-M   'P 1'
#
loop_
_entity.id
_entity.type
_entity.pdbx_description
1 polymer ?
#
loop_
_entity_poly.entity_id
_entity_poly.type
_entity_poly.pdbx_seq_one_letter_code
_entity_poly.pdbx_strand_id
1 'polypeptide(L)'
;MSLERDILTKIETGNGQVQEAKLNAAYANGGAELAISTIQKMMNIHIDRYVMVNMQGLQQLVDAVGGITVNNTLGFPISIADQEQFNKISIGVGEQTLNGEEALVYSRMRYQDPEGDYGRQKRQREVIQKIVEKVLSLNSVSHYQGILKALSDNMQTNVDLSAKSIPQLLGYQDSFKNIETHQLRGEDAELQGISYQIVTSEHMLEMQNLLRSSLGKEPVTELETNAVLYETAFGRTAPSTSTNASNEEAE
;
A
#
# COMPACT_ATOMS: atom_id res chain seq x y z
N MET A 1 4.39 -5.05 0.79
CA MET A 1 4.88 -4.16 -0.30
C MET A 1 3.82 -3.14 -0.64
N SER A 2 4.18 -1.89 -1.00
CA SER A 2 3.26 -0.91 -1.58
C SER A 2 3.65 -0.60 -3.03
N LEU A 3 2.63 -0.34 -3.85
CA LEU A 3 2.77 0.06 -5.25
C LEU A 3 2.29 1.50 -5.39
N GLU A 4 2.99 2.30 -6.18
CA GLU A 4 2.55 3.65 -6.47
C GLU A 4 1.39 3.65 -7.45
N ARG A 5 0.40 4.50 -7.19
CA ARG A 5 -0.79 4.62 -8.02
C ARG A 5 -0.49 5.16 -9.42
N ASP A 6 0.59 5.93 -9.56
CA ASP A 6 0.97 6.63 -10.80
C ASP A 6 2.01 5.85 -11.63
N ILE A 7 2.30 4.57 -11.28
CA ILE A 7 3.14 3.68 -12.11
C ILE A 7 2.52 3.54 -13.49
N LEU A 8 3.32 3.78 -14.53
CA LEU A 8 2.91 3.57 -15.92
C LEU A 8 2.84 2.07 -16.21
N THR A 9 1.67 1.60 -16.64
CA THR A 9 1.45 0.19 -16.92
C THR A 9 0.49 -0.03 -18.07
N LYS A 10 0.58 -1.20 -18.69
CA LYS A 10 -0.36 -1.68 -19.71
C LYS A 10 -1.56 -2.34 -19.02
N ILE A 11 -2.74 -1.76 -19.21
CA ILE A 11 -4.00 -2.25 -18.65
C ILE A 11 -4.79 -2.88 -19.80
N GLU A 12 -5.10 -4.16 -19.66
CA GLU A 12 -5.91 -4.91 -20.62
C GLU A 12 -7.38 -4.86 -20.17
N THR A 13 -8.18 -4.11 -20.91
CA THR A 13 -9.61 -3.96 -20.63
C THR A 13 -10.41 -5.18 -21.12
N GLY A 14 -11.62 -5.38 -20.58
CA GLY A 14 -12.46 -6.56 -20.85
C GLY A 14 -12.83 -6.79 -22.32
N ASN A 15 -12.59 -5.83 -23.21
CA ASN A 15 -12.77 -5.95 -24.66
C ASN A 15 -11.49 -6.33 -25.42
N GLY A 16 -10.42 -6.71 -24.69
CA GLY A 16 -9.12 -7.09 -25.27
C GLY A 16 -8.26 -5.90 -25.73
N GLN A 17 -8.66 -4.68 -25.47
CA GLN A 17 -7.84 -3.50 -25.75
C GLN A 17 -6.80 -3.32 -24.65
N VAL A 18 -5.58 -2.97 -25.05
CA VAL A 18 -4.49 -2.62 -24.13
C VAL A 18 -4.29 -1.12 -24.14
N GLN A 19 -4.32 -0.51 -22.96
CA GLN A 19 -4.11 0.91 -22.77
C GLN A 19 -2.92 1.14 -21.84
N GLU A 20 -2.00 2.02 -22.21
CA GLU A 20 -0.97 2.51 -21.30
C GLU A 20 -1.56 3.64 -20.45
N ALA A 21 -1.57 3.44 -19.13
CA ALA A 21 -2.13 4.37 -18.18
C ALA A 21 -1.49 4.21 -16.79
N LYS A 22 -1.85 5.11 -15.86
CA LYS A 22 -1.49 4.97 -14.45
C LYS A 22 -2.13 3.73 -13.84
N LEU A 23 -1.42 3.03 -12.98
CA LEU A 23 -1.91 1.81 -12.32
C LEU A 23 -3.29 1.98 -11.68
N ASN A 24 -3.57 3.14 -11.07
CA ASN A 24 -4.86 3.43 -10.46
C ASN A 24 -6.02 3.46 -11.47
N ALA A 25 -5.78 3.67 -12.75
CA ALA A 25 -6.80 3.63 -13.79
C ALA A 25 -7.40 2.22 -13.95
N ALA A 26 -6.67 1.17 -13.60
CA ALA A 26 -7.19 -0.19 -13.62
C ALA A 26 -8.42 -0.33 -12.72
N TYR A 27 -8.35 0.22 -11.49
CA TYR A 27 -9.50 0.21 -10.60
C TYR A 27 -10.65 1.08 -11.10
N ALA A 28 -10.35 2.26 -11.63
CA ALA A 28 -11.39 3.16 -12.16
C ALA A 28 -12.14 2.56 -13.37
N ASN A 29 -11.47 1.76 -14.19
CA ASN A 29 -12.01 1.17 -15.41
C ASN A 29 -12.71 -0.18 -15.22
N GLY A 30 -12.31 -0.98 -14.23
CA GLY A 30 -12.81 -2.34 -14.05
C GLY A 30 -12.81 -2.83 -12.59
N GLY A 31 -12.81 -1.91 -11.62
CA GLY A 31 -12.91 -2.25 -10.20
C GLY A 31 -11.76 -3.11 -9.70
N ALA A 32 -12.05 -3.87 -8.65
CA ALA A 32 -11.07 -4.73 -8.00
C ALA A 32 -10.51 -5.82 -8.93
N GLU A 33 -11.32 -6.41 -9.78
CA GLU A 33 -10.90 -7.48 -10.69
C GLU A 33 -9.82 -7.02 -11.66
N LEU A 34 -10.03 -5.88 -12.33
CA LEU A 34 -9.04 -5.35 -13.27
C LEU A 34 -7.79 -4.85 -12.54
N ALA A 35 -7.92 -4.24 -11.37
CA ALA A 35 -6.78 -3.84 -10.55
C ALA A 35 -5.94 -5.05 -10.14
N ILE A 36 -6.58 -6.13 -9.64
CA ILE A 36 -5.90 -7.36 -9.24
C ILE A 36 -5.20 -8.02 -10.43
N SER A 37 -5.89 -8.19 -11.56
CA SER A 37 -5.30 -8.80 -12.75
C SER A 37 -4.11 -8.00 -13.29
N THR A 38 -4.20 -6.67 -13.25
CA THR A 38 -3.11 -5.77 -13.64
C THR A 38 -1.90 -5.93 -12.73
N ILE A 39 -2.13 -5.96 -11.40
CA ILE A 39 -1.05 -6.14 -10.41
C ILE A 39 -0.43 -7.53 -10.51
N GLN A 40 -1.23 -8.58 -10.71
CA GLN A 40 -0.73 -9.94 -10.91
C GLN A 40 0.24 -10.03 -12.09
N LYS A 41 -0.13 -9.41 -13.23
CA LYS A 41 0.73 -9.34 -14.42
C LYS A 41 1.98 -8.49 -14.17
N MET A 42 1.84 -7.38 -13.43
CA MET A 42 2.96 -6.48 -13.10
C MET A 42 4.01 -7.18 -12.24
N MET A 43 3.57 -7.88 -11.20
CA MET A 43 4.44 -8.48 -10.19
C MET A 43 4.74 -9.96 -10.45
N ASN A 44 4.20 -10.55 -11.53
CA ASN A 44 4.32 -11.98 -11.88
C ASN A 44 4.01 -12.90 -10.69
N ILE A 45 2.88 -12.64 -10.02
CA ILE A 45 2.38 -13.39 -8.87
C ILE A 45 0.89 -13.70 -9.04
N HIS A 46 0.40 -14.64 -8.26
CA HIS A 46 -1.04 -14.87 -8.10
C HIS A 46 -1.53 -14.24 -6.79
N ILE A 47 -2.69 -13.57 -6.83
CA ILE A 47 -3.36 -12.96 -5.68
C ILE A 47 -4.66 -13.72 -5.43
N ASP A 48 -4.71 -14.52 -4.37
CA ASP A 48 -5.88 -15.34 -4.03
C ASP A 48 -6.95 -14.57 -3.28
N ARG A 49 -6.54 -13.60 -2.48
CA ARG A 49 -7.43 -12.86 -1.58
C ARG A 49 -7.15 -11.38 -1.63
N TYR A 50 -8.22 -10.59 -1.45
CA TYR A 50 -8.09 -9.14 -1.34
C TYR A 50 -9.02 -8.60 -0.26
N VAL A 51 -8.64 -7.46 0.26
CA VAL A 51 -9.47 -6.61 1.12
C VAL A 51 -9.38 -5.20 0.56
N MET A 52 -10.52 -4.61 0.27
CA MET A 52 -10.64 -3.23 -0.15
C MET A 52 -11.44 -2.46 0.90
N VAL A 53 -10.90 -1.34 1.34
CA VAL A 53 -11.52 -0.50 2.38
C VAL A 53 -11.52 0.93 1.86
N ASN A 54 -12.66 1.62 1.93
CA ASN A 54 -12.73 3.04 1.64
C ASN A 54 -12.27 3.87 2.86
N MET A 55 -12.20 5.20 2.72
CA MET A 55 -11.71 6.09 3.78
C MET A 55 -12.55 6.00 5.06
N GLN A 56 -13.87 5.88 4.93
CA GLN A 56 -14.77 5.72 6.07
C GLN A 56 -14.56 4.36 6.75
N GLY A 57 -14.36 3.30 5.98
CA GLY A 57 -14.02 1.97 6.52
C GLY A 57 -12.69 1.97 7.26
N LEU A 58 -11.69 2.70 6.79
CA LEU A 58 -10.43 2.85 7.52
C LEU A 58 -10.65 3.50 8.89
N GLN A 59 -11.41 4.60 8.96
CA GLN A 59 -11.74 5.24 10.23
C GLN A 59 -12.47 4.27 11.17
N GLN A 60 -13.54 3.63 10.66
CA GLN A 60 -14.32 2.67 11.46
C GLN A 60 -13.48 1.48 11.94
N LEU A 61 -12.54 1.01 11.12
CA LEU A 61 -11.64 -0.08 11.49
C LEU A 61 -10.71 0.31 12.63
N VAL A 62 -10.09 1.49 12.55
CA VAL A 62 -9.25 2.04 13.62
C VAL A 62 -10.04 2.22 14.91
N ASP A 63 -11.24 2.77 14.84
CA ASP A 63 -12.10 2.97 16.03
C ASP A 63 -12.54 1.62 16.62
N ALA A 64 -12.91 0.66 15.78
CA ALA A 64 -13.37 -0.67 16.21
C ALA A 64 -12.26 -1.49 16.91
N VAL A 65 -10.97 -1.26 16.58
CA VAL A 65 -9.85 -1.89 17.29
C VAL A 65 -9.39 -1.10 18.52
N GLY A 66 -10.07 0.00 18.85
CA GLY A 66 -9.76 0.85 20.01
C GLY A 66 -8.61 1.83 19.79
N GLY A 67 -8.38 2.25 18.53
CA GLY A 67 -7.29 3.13 18.15
C GLY A 67 -5.98 2.41 17.86
N ILE A 68 -5.06 3.13 17.22
CA ILE A 68 -3.72 2.63 16.88
C ILE A 68 -2.65 3.58 17.39
N THR A 69 -1.48 3.06 17.76
CA THR A 69 -0.34 3.87 18.15
C THR A 69 0.69 3.93 17.02
N VAL A 70 1.05 5.14 16.61
CA VAL A 70 2.03 5.44 15.57
C VAL A 70 3.14 6.32 16.11
N ASN A 71 4.26 6.44 15.39
CA ASN A 71 5.35 7.35 15.76
C ASN A 71 5.58 8.39 14.66
N ASN A 72 5.18 9.64 14.90
CA ASN A 72 5.46 10.75 14.00
C ASN A 72 6.92 11.20 14.14
N THR A 73 7.78 10.81 13.22
CA THR A 73 9.22 11.10 13.19
C THR A 73 9.59 12.32 12.35
N LEU A 74 8.61 13.07 11.80
CA LEU A 74 8.88 14.18 10.87
C LEU A 74 9.42 15.45 11.54
N GLY A 75 9.46 15.51 12.89
CA GLY A 75 9.91 16.70 13.62
C GLY A 75 8.92 17.87 13.64
N PHE A 76 7.74 17.71 13.03
CA PHE A 76 6.64 18.69 13.05
C PHE A 76 5.28 17.98 13.13
N PRO A 77 4.22 18.67 13.58
CA PRO A 77 2.88 18.08 13.64
C PRO A 77 2.32 17.78 12.25
N ILE A 78 1.72 16.60 12.09
CA ILE A 78 1.05 16.18 10.84
C ILE A 78 -0.37 16.72 10.79
N SER A 79 -0.73 17.39 9.70
CA SER A 79 -2.09 17.88 9.43
C SER A 79 -2.39 17.87 7.93
N ILE A 80 -3.67 17.99 7.58
CA ILE A 80 -4.16 18.22 6.21
C ILE A 80 -5.13 19.42 6.22
N ALA A 81 -4.64 20.54 6.72
CA ALA A 81 -5.42 21.76 6.96
C ALA A 81 -6.05 22.38 5.69
N ASP A 82 -5.60 21.97 4.50
CA ASP A 82 -6.22 22.30 3.21
C ASP A 82 -7.59 21.65 2.99
N GLN A 83 -7.98 20.70 3.86
CA GLN A 83 -9.29 20.04 3.83
C GLN A 83 -10.11 20.51 5.04
N GLU A 84 -11.08 21.38 4.81
CA GLU A 84 -11.87 22.03 5.87
C GLU A 84 -12.42 21.08 6.95
N GLN A 85 -12.87 19.91 6.55
CA GLN A 85 -13.40 18.89 7.47
C GLN A 85 -12.36 18.36 8.47
N PHE A 86 -11.05 18.47 8.17
CA PHE A 86 -9.95 17.97 9.00
C PHE A 86 -9.03 19.08 9.52
N ASN A 87 -9.39 20.34 9.33
CA ASN A 87 -8.54 21.50 9.64
C ASN A 87 -8.16 21.63 11.12
N LYS A 88 -8.87 20.94 12.00
CA LYS A 88 -8.65 20.95 13.46
C LYS A 88 -7.80 19.79 13.95
N ILE A 89 -7.49 18.82 13.07
CA ILE A 89 -6.74 17.62 13.46
C ILE A 89 -5.25 17.87 13.22
N SER A 90 -4.48 17.71 14.28
CA SER A 90 -3.03 17.86 14.27
C SER A 90 -2.40 16.76 15.12
N ILE A 91 -1.61 15.87 14.47
CA ILE A 91 -0.95 14.77 15.14
C ILE A 91 0.45 15.23 15.55
N GLY A 92 0.70 15.30 16.86
CA GLY A 92 1.98 15.74 17.42
C GLY A 92 3.18 14.88 17.01
N VAL A 93 4.38 15.39 17.32
CA VAL A 93 5.64 14.64 17.11
C VAL A 93 5.77 13.53 18.14
N GLY A 94 6.43 12.44 17.77
CA GLY A 94 6.67 11.28 18.63
C GLY A 94 5.50 10.28 18.62
N GLU A 95 5.43 9.49 19.68
CA GLU A 95 4.40 8.46 19.84
C GLU A 95 3.02 9.09 20.11
N GLN A 96 2.04 8.71 19.30
CA GLN A 96 0.67 9.23 19.35
C GLN A 96 -0.33 8.06 19.21
N THR A 97 -1.37 8.05 20.05
CA THR A 97 -2.50 7.13 19.88
C THR A 97 -3.59 7.86 19.09
N LEU A 98 -3.97 7.28 17.96
CA LEU A 98 -4.88 7.87 16.99
C LEU A 98 -6.23 7.16 16.99
N ASN A 99 -7.31 7.94 16.93
CA ASN A 99 -8.63 7.46 16.54
C ASN A 99 -8.75 7.37 14.99
N GLY A 100 -9.93 7.01 14.48
CA GLY A 100 -10.13 6.81 13.04
C GLY A 100 -9.91 8.06 12.20
N GLU A 101 -10.39 9.24 12.65
CA GLU A 101 -10.20 10.51 11.93
C GLU A 101 -8.73 10.93 11.91
N GLU A 102 -8.05 10.82 13.05
CA GLU A 102 -6.62 11.12 13.19
C GLU A 102 -5.77 10.18 12.34
N ALA A 103 -6.08 8.88 12.33
CA ALA A 103 -5.40 7.90 11.48
C ALA A 103 -5.58 8.19 9.98
N LEU A 104 -6.77 8.67 9.57
CA LEU A 104 -7.00 9.10 8.22
C LEU A 104 -6.14 10.33 7.87
N VAL A 105 -6.09 11.35 8.73
CA VAL A 105 -5.21 12.54 8.55
C VAL A 105 -3.75 12.11 8.44
N TYR A 106 -3.27 11.26 9.35
CA TYR A 106 -1.91 10.73 9.37
C TYR A 106 -1.55 10.03 8.06
N SER A 107 -2.44 9.19 7.55
CA SER A 107 -2.22 8.39 6.33
C SER A 107 -2.36 9.20 5.03
N ARG A 108 -2.95 10.40 5.06
CA ARG A 108 -3.24 11.21 3.85
C ARG A 108 -2.29 12.38 3.64
N MET A 109 -1.64 12.88 4.70
CA MET A 109 -0.70 14.00 4.56
C MET A 109 0.38 13.67 3.52
N ARG A 110 0.64 14.62 2.63
CA ARG A 110 1.60 14.45 1.52
C ARG A 110 2.49 15.68 1.34
N TYR A 111 1.89 16.87 1.26
CA TYR A 111 2.58 18.07 0.78
C TYR A 111 3.66 18.60 1.73
N GLN A 112 3.53 18.32 3.02
CA GLN A 112 4.52 18.73 4.02
C GLN A 112 5.61 17.67 4.24
N ASP A 113 5.45 16.47 3.67
CA ASP A 113 6.41 15.38 3.82
C ASP A 113 7.60 15.62 2.89
N PRO A 114 8.85 15.60 3.41
CA PRO A 114 10.06 15.71 2.59
C PRO A 114 10.16 14.61 1.51
N GLU A 115 9.60 13.42 1.78
CA GLU A 115 9.54 12.30 0.83
C GLU A 115 8.25 12.32 -0.03
N GLY A 116 7.39 13.31 0.11
CA GLY A 116 6.17 13.49 -0.69
C GLY A 116 5.24 12.26 -0.66
N ASP A 117 5.00 11.66 -1.82
CA ASP A 117 4.11 10.49 -1.94
C ASP A 117 4.69 9.24 -1.28
N TYR A 118 5.99 9.06 -1.30
CA TYR A 118 6.68 7.94 -0.66
C TYR A 118 6.50 7.94 0.85
N GLY A 119 6.64 9.09 1.50
CA GLY A 119 6.38 9.24 2.92
C GLY A 119 4.92 8.97 3.29
N ARG A 120 3.97 9.45 2.46
CA ARG A 120 2.56 9.11 2.62
C ARG A 120 2.34 7.59 2.60
N GLN A 121 2.93 6.89 1.64
CA GLN A 121 2.80 5.43 1.54
C GLN A 121 3.45 4.69 2.72
N LYS A 122 4.56 5.21 3.27
CA LYS A 122 5.15 4.67 4.51
C LYS A 122 4.15 4.73 5.66
N ARG A 123 3.50 5.89 5.88
CA ARG A 123 2.48 6.04 6.93
C ARG A 123 1.25 5.18 6.68
N GLN A 124 0.83 5.02 5.42
CA GLN A 124 -0.26 4.08 5.08
C GLN A 124 0.09 2.65 5.47
N ARG A 125 1.31 2.18 5.17
CA ARG A 125 1.76 0.84 5.59
C ARG A 125 1.81 0.72 7.10
N GLU A 126 2.32 1.73 7.81
CA GLU A 126 2.36 1.76 9.27
C GLU A 126 0.95 1.64 9.86
N VAL A 127 -0.01 2.43 9.38
CA VAL A 127 -1.42 2.35 9.83
C VAL A 127 -1.98 0.95 9.61
N ILE A 128 -1.79 0.36 8.42
CA ILE A 128 -2.25 -1.01 8.12
C ILE A 128 -1.60 -2.02 9.07
N GLN A 129 -0.29 -1.92 9.28
CA GLN A 129 0.44 -2.80 10.19
C GLN A 129 -0.09 -2.70 11.62
N LYS A 130 -0.30 -1.49 12.13
CA LYS A 130 -0.85 -1.27 13.48
C LYS A 130 -2.26 -1.79 13.64
N ILE A 131 -3.10 -1.66 12.61
CA ILE A 131 -4.43 -2.27 12.59
C ILE A 131 -4.32 -3.79 12.67
N VAL A 132 -3.48 -4.42 11.84
CA VAL A 132 -3.28 -5.88 11.83
C VAL A 132 -2.78 -6.35 13.20
N GLU A 133 -1.78 -5.69 13.79
CA GLU A 133 -1.28 -6.00 15.13
C GLU A 133 -2.40 -5.96 16.18
N LYS A 134 -3.26 -4.94 16.14
CA LYS A 134 -4.41 -4.80 17.04
C LYS A 134 -5.46 -5.89 16.81
N VAL A 135 -5.84 -6.14 15.57
CA VAL A 135 -6.81 -7.20 15.21
C VAL A 135 -6.30 -8.55 15.72
N LEU A 136 -5.04 -8.90 15.48
CA LEU A 136 -4.46 -10.16 15.91
C LEU A 136 -4.32 -10.28 17.44
N SER A 137 -4.27 -9.16 18.16
CA SER A 137 -4.26 -9.17 19.64
C SER A 137 -5.64 -9.43 20.27
N LEU A 138 -6.72 -9.41 19.48
CA LEU A 138 -8.06 -9.67 19.97
C LEU A 138 -8.26 -11.17 20.26
N ASN A 139 -8.69 -11.49 21.48
CA ASN A 139 -8.77 -12.88 21.97
C ASN A 139 -10.15 -13.50 21.81
N SER A 140 -11.10 -12.87 21.10
CA SER A 140 -12.48 -13.36 21.04
C SER A 140 -13.10 -13.20 19.65
N VAL A 141 -13.77 -14.28 19.22
CA VAL A 141 -14.51 -14.30 17.95
C VAL A 141 -15.60 -13.23 17.89
N SER A 142 -16.20 -12.87 19.03
CA SER A 142 -17.23 -11.83 19.09
C SER A 142 -16.69 -10.44 18.76
N HIS A 143 -15.44 -10.12 19.12
CA HIS A 143 -14.80 -8.85 18.73
C HIS A 143 -14.61 -8.77 17.23
N TYR A 144 -14.13 -9.86 16.58
CA TYR A 144 -13.99 -9.90 15.11
C TYR A 144 -15.34 -9.68 14.41
N GLN A 145 -16.41 -10.33 14.89
CA GLN A 145 -17.74 -10.12 14.33
C GLN A 145 -18.23 -8.68 14.48
N GLY A 146 -17.93 -8.03 15.60
CA GLY A 146 -18.24 -6.63 15.85
C GLY A 146 -17.54 -5.72 14.83
N ILE A 147 -16.24 -5.94 14.58
CA ILE A 147 -15.45 -5.20 13.58
C ILE A 147 -16.02 -5.42 12.17
N LEU A 148 -16.26 -6.67 11.78
CA LEU A 148 -16.79 -7.00 10.46
C LEU A 148 -18.17 -6.38 10.21
N LYS A 149 -19.04 -6.36 11.22
CA LYS A 149 -20.34 -5.71 11.14
C LYS A 149 -20.21 -4.19 10.97
N ALA A 150 -19.27 -3.55 11.68
CA ALA A 150 -19.03 -2.12 11.56
C ALA A 150 -18.50 -1.73 10.17
N LEU A 151 -17.80 -2.65 9.49
CA LEU A 151 -17.16 -2.42 8.18
C LEU A 151 -18.03 -2.82 6.99
N SER A 152 -19.17 -3.47 7.19
CA SER A 152 -19.93 -4.17 6.14
C SER A 152 -20.21 -3.32 4.89
N ASP A 153 -20.49 -2.02 5.07
CA ASP A 153 -20.84 -1.10 4.00
C ASP A 153 -19.62 -0.42 3.35
N ASN A 154 -18.46 -0.53 4.00
CA ASN A 154 -17.23 0.21 3.64
C ASN A 154 -16.05 -0.70 3.30
N MET A 155 -16.29 -2.00 3.18
CA MET A 155 -15.29 -3.01 2.86
C MET A 155 -15.81 -3.96 1.79
N GLN A 156 -14.93 -4.31 0.84
CA GLN A 156 -15.16 -5.41 -0.10
C GLN A 156 -14.02 -6.41 0.01
N THR A 157 -14.34 -7.69 0.00
CA THR A 157 -13.34 -8.76 0.10
C THR A 157 -13.88 -10.08 -0.45
N ASN A 158 -13.00 -10.95 -0.91
CA ASN A 158 -13.30 -12.35 -1.21
C ASN A 158 -12.79 -13.30 -0.11
N VAL A 159 -12.30 -12.76 1.01
CA VAL A 159 -11.96 -13.57 2.20
C VAL A 159 -13.24 -14.04 2.86
N ASP A 160 -13.35 -15.33 3.18
CA ASP A 160 -14.44 -15.82 4.03
C ASP A 160 -14.21 -15.37 5.47
N LEU A 161 -14.99 -14.37 5.88
CA LEU A 161 -14.95 -13.78 7.22
C LEU A 161 -16.06 -14.33 8.14
N SER A 162 -16.62 -15.49 7.81
CA SER A 162 -17.59 -16.17 8.68
C SER A 162 -16.96 -16.58 10.01
N ALA A 163 -17.78 -16.72 11.04
CA ALA A 163 -17.35 -17.20 12.37
C ALA A 163 -16.63 -18.56 12.30
N LYS A 164 -16.90 -19.35 11.24
CA LYS A 164 -16.29 -20.66 11.01
C LYS A 164 -14.85 -20.54 10.46
N SER A 165 -14.57 -19.52 9.67
CA SER A 165 -13.27 -19.30 9.01
C SER A 165 -12.32 -18.43 9.83
N ILE A 166 -12.82 -17.60 10.74
CA ILE A 166 -12.02 -16.75 11.63
C ILE A 166 -10.93 -17.54 12.39
N PRO A 167 -11.19 -18.72 12.99
CA PRO A 167 -10.15 -19.50 13.67
C PRO A 167 -9.00 -19.92 12.74
N GLN A 168 -9.30 -20.18 11.46
CA GLN A 168 -8.27 -20.53 10.48
C GLN A 168 -7.41 -19.32 10.13
N LEU A 169 -8.03 -18.13 10.03
CA LEU A 169 -7.30 -16.88 9.79
C LEU A 169 -6.38 -16.55 10.96
N LEU A 170 -6.81 -16.81 12.19
CA LEU A 170 -6.00 -16.66 13.39
C LEU A 170 -4.79 -17.62 13.43
N GLY A 171 -4.86 -18.77 12.75
CA GLY A 171 -3.74 -19.68 12.59
C GLY A 171 -2.52 -19.07 11.89
N TYR A 172 -2.71 -17.97 11.15
CA TYR A 172 -1.63 -17.20 10.52
C TYR A 172 -1.02 -16.11 11.44
N GLN A 173 -1.46 -16.01 12.69
CA GLN A 173 -1.03 -14.97 13.62
C GLN A 173 0.51 -14.88 13.74
N ASP A 174 1.18 -16.02 13.77
CA ASP A 174 2.64 -16.06 13.88
C ASP A 174 3.35 -15.50 12.63
N SER A 175 2.72 -15.59 11.46
CA SER A 175 3.25 -15.03 10.20
C SER A 175 3.27 -13.50 10.20
N PHE A 176 2.52 -12.85 11.08
CA PHE A 176 2.48 -11.39 11.21
C PHE A 176 3.44 -10.82 12.26
N LYS A 177 4.20 -11.67 12.96
CA LYS A 177 5.19 -11.21 13.95
C LYS A 177 6.39 -10.51 13.31
N ASN A 178 6.72 -10.88 12.09
CA ASN A 178 7.82 -10.30 11.31
C ASN A 178 7.28 -9.74 10.01
N ILE A 179 6.86 -8.48 10.01
CA ILE A 179 6.37 -7.79 8.80
C ILE A 179 7.52 -6.97 8.23
N GLU A 180 8.03 -7.40 7.08
CA GLU A 180 8.93 -6.58 6.26
C GLU A 180 8.11 -5.71 5.31
N THR A 181 8.49 -4.42 5.20
CA THR A 181 7.79 -3.47 4.35
C THR A 181 8.66 -3.01 3.20
N HIS A 182 8.15 -3.17 1.98
CA HIS A 182 8.83 -2.77 0.75
C HIS A 182 7.94 -1.85 -0.07
N GLN A 183 8.57 -1.07 -0.94
CA GLN A 183 7.88 -0.12 -1.81
C GLN A 183 8.47 -0.20 -3.21
N LEU A 184 7.64 -0.49 -4.20
CA LEU A 184 8.03 -0.38 -5.60
C LEU A 184 8.07 1.10 -5.98
N ARG A 185 9.27 1.60 -6.27
CA ARG A 185 9.52 2.99 -6.68
C ARG A 185 9.76 3.07 -8.16
N GLY A 186 9.26 4.12 -8.79
CA GLY A 186 9.60 4.50 -10.14
C GLY A 186 10.40 5.80 -10.17
N GLU A 187 10.98 6.10 -11.32
CA GLU A 187 11.54 7.41 -11.63
C GLU A 187 10.43 8.36 -12.04
N ASP A 188 10.48 9.60 -11.56
CA ASP A 188 9.57 10.66 -12.00
C ASP A 188 9.77 10.93 -13.50
N ALA A 189 8.69 10.84 -14.25
CA ALA A 189 8.74 11.09 -15.69
C ALA A 189 7.47 11.79 -16.18
N GLU A 190 7.63 12.64 -17.18
CA GLU A 190 6.51 13.27 -17.86
C GLU A 190 6.44 12.77 -19.31
N LEU A 191 5.31 12.19 -19.69
CA LEU A 191 5.02 11.76 -21.05
C LEU A 191 3.74 12.45 -21.53
N GLN A 192 3.85 13.21 -22.61
CA GLN A 192 2.73 13.94 -23.22
C GLN A 192 2.01 14.89 -22.23
N GLY A 193 2.76 15.53 -21.33
CA GLY A 193 2.21 16.44 -20.32
C GLY A 193 1.56 15.74 -19.11
N ILE A 194 1.71 14.42 -18.99
CA ILE A 194 1.19 13.63 -17.86
C ILE A 194 2.38 13.10 -17.06
N SER A 195 2.38 13.36 -15.75
CA SER A 195 3.38 12.83 -14.82
C SER A 195 3.11 11.38 -14.49
N TYR A 196 4.13 10.53 -14.53
CA TYR A 196 4.12 9.11 -14.21
C TYR A 196 5.28 8.73 -13.30
N GLN A 197 5.15 7.57 -12.68
CA GLN A 197 6.26 6.83 -12.07
C GLN A 197 6.63 5.69 -13.02
N ILE A 198 7.88 5.64 -13.49
CA ILE A 198 8.32 4.62 -14.45
C ILE A 198 9.43 3.79 -13.82
N VAL A 199 9.15 2.51 -13.59
CA VAL A 199 10.04 1.59 -12.88
C VAL A 199 11.13 1.08 -13.83
N THR A 200 12.36 0.93 -13.33
CA THR A 200 13.46 0.30 -14.06
C THR A 200 13.29 -1.23 -14.11
N SER A 201 13.85 -1.85 -15.15
CA SER A 201 13.83 -3.31 -15.26
C SER A 201 14.52 -4.01 -14.08
N GLU A 202 15.64 -3.47 -13.63
CA GLU A 202 16.40 -3.98 -12.49
C GLU A 202 15.56 -3.96 -11.21
N HIS A 203 14.98 -2.79 -10.86
CA HIS A 203 14.18 -2.68 -9.64
C HIS A 203 12.89 -3.50 -9.69
N MET A 204 12.25 -3.60 -10.86
CA MET A 204 11.07 -4.47 -11.03
C MET A 204 11.42 -5.93 -10.79
N LEU A 205 12.53 -6.43 -11.36
CA LEU A 205 12.99 -7.79 -11.17
C LEU A 205 13.35 -8.09 -9.72
N GLU A 206 14.06 -7.15 -9.07
CA GLU A 206 14.37 -7.22 -7.64
C GLU A 206 13.09 -7.39 -6.80
N MET A 207 12.09 -6.55 -7.01
CA MET A 207 10.83 -6.58 -6.26
C MET A 207 10.00 -7.84 -6.54
N GLN A 208 9.99 -8.34 -7.79
CA GLN A 208 9.37 -9.62 -8.12
C GLN A 208 10.07 -10.78 -7.39
N ASN A 209 11.40 -10.81 -7.39
CA ASN A 209 12.16 -11.85 -6.73
C ASN A 209 12.02 -11.82 -5.20
N LEU A 210 11.89 -10.64 -4.62
CA LEU A 210 11.60 -10.48 -3.21
C LEU A 210 10.23 -11.08 -2.83
N LEU A 211 9.19 -10.81 -3.64
CA LEU A 211 7.88 -11.43 -3.44
C LEU A 211 7.91 -12.95 -3.66
N ARG A 212 8.63 -13.42 -4.68
CA ARG A 212 8.80 -14.85 -4.95
C ARG A 212 9.46 -15.56 -3.77
N SER A 213 10.53 -14.97 -3.22
CA SER A 213 11.22 -15.49 -2.05
C SER A 213 10.29 -15.60 -0.83
N SER A 214 9.49 -14.57 -0.54
CA SER A 214 8.50 -14.61 0.55
C SER A 214 7.38 -15.64 0.32
N LEU A 215 7.15 -16.06 -0.92
CA LEU A 215 6.23 -17.14 -1.29
C LEU A 215 6.91 -18.53 -1.40
N GLY A 216 8.18 -18.63 -1.00
CA GLY A 216 8.95 -19.88 -1.11
C GLY A 216 9.22 -20.33 -2.55
N LYS A 217 9.24 -19.41 -3.51
CA LYS A 217 9.51 -19.65 -4.92
C LYS A 217 10.95 -19.26 -5.27
N GLU A 218 11.57 -20.00 -6.19
CA GLU A 218 12.90 -19.67 -6.71
C GLU A 218 12.90 -18.32 -7.44
N PRO A 219 13.99 -17.55 -7.34
CA PRO A 219 14.15 -16.31 -8.09
C PRO A 219 14.19 -16.59 -9.60
N VAL A 220 13.80 -15.59 -10.39
CA VAL A 220 13.89 -15.62 -11.85
C VAL A 220 14.92 -14.61 -12.34
N THR A 221 15.50 -14.86 -13.50
CA THR A 221 16.46 -13.97 -14.17
C THR A 221 15.82 -13.19 -15.31
N GLU A 222 14.70 -13.67 -15.84
CA GLU A 222 13.95 -13.03 -16.91
C GLU A 222 12.77 -12.27 -16.31
N LEU A 223 12.61 -11.03 -16.74
CA LEU A 223 11.54 -10.15 -16.28
C LEU A 223 10.30 -10.31 -17.16
N GLU A 224 9.20 -10.74 -16.54
CA GLU A 224 7.86 -10.73 -17.13
C GLU A 224 7.01 -9.71 -16.39
N THR A 225 6.54 -8.67 -17.08
CA THR A 225 5.73 -7.60 -16.49
C THR A 225 4.89 -6.89 -17.56
N ASN A 226 3.77 -6.32 -17.13
CA ASN A 226 3.00 -5.37 -17.94
C ASN A 226 3.31 -3.91 -17.58
N ALA A 227 4.23 -3.63 -16.65
CA ALA A 227 4.73 -2.27 -16.43
C ALA A 227 5.45 -1.77 -17.69
N VAL A 228 5.31 -0.50 -17.99
CA VAL A 228 6.16 0.15 -18.99
C VAL A 228 7.46 0.50 -18.28
N LEU A 229 8.53 -0.15 -18.68
CA LEU A 229 9.83 0.01 -18.05
C LEU A 229 10.56 1.25 -18.55
N TYR A 230 11.42 1.83 -17.71
CA TYR A 230 12.17 3.06 -18.03
C TYR A 230 12.99 2.90 -19.30
N GLU A 231 13.67 1.78 -19.45
CA GLU A 231 14.51 1.47 -20.62
C GLU A 231 13.67 1.36 -21.90
N THR A 232 12.43 0.87 -21.79
CA THR A 232 11.50 0.77 -22.92
C THR A 232 10.93 2.14 -23.28
N ALA A 233 10.59 2.96 -22.28
CA ALA A 233 9.99 4.27 -22.50
C ALA A 233 10.96 5.29 -23.09
N PHE A 234 12.26 5.23 -22.71
CA PHE A 234 13.26 6.23 -23.08
C PHE A 234 14.40 5.71 -23.93
N GLY A 235 14.48 4.41 -24.21
CA GLY A 235 15.56 3.79 -25.00
C GLY A 235 16.95 3.92 -24.36
N ARG A 236 17.00 4.14 -23.02
CA ARG A 236 18.23 4.31 -22.23
C ARG A 236 18.02 3.85 -20.80
N THR A 237 19.11 3.53 -20.10
CA THR A 237 19.08 3.23 -18.66
C THR A 237 18.70 4.48 -17.84
N ALA A 238 18.04 4.28 -16.73
CA ALA A 238 17.72 5.37 -15.80
C ALA A 238 18.99 6.04 -15.28
N PRO A 239 18.95 7.35 -14.95
CA PRO A 239 20.04 8.00 -14.24
C PRO A 239 20.26 7.23 -12.92
N SER A 240 21.53 6.94 -12.59
CA SER A 240 21.84 6.34 -11.29
C SER A 240 21.46 7.33 -10.20
N THR A 241 20.33 7.10 -9.53
CA THR A 241 20.02 7.79 -8.28
C THR A 241 21.00 7.24 -7.24
N SER A 242 22.03 8.02 -6.92
CA SER A 242 22.88 7.76 -5.78
C SER A 242 21.98 7.82 -4.54
N THR A 243 21.62 6.65 -4.01
CA THR A 243 21.03 6.51 -2.67
C THR A 243 22.09 7.00 -1.69
N ASN A 244 22.00 8.25 -1.26
CA ASN A 244 22.64 8.68 -0.03
C ASN A 244 21.91 7.97 1.14
N ALA A 245 22.27 6.71 1.34
CA ALA A 245 22.13 6.08 2.64
C ALA A 245 23.26 6.66 3.49
N SER A 246 22.98 7.76 4.19
CA SER A 246 23.80 8.21 5.29
C SER A 246 23.71 7.14 6.39
N ASN A 247 24.74 6.30 6.45
CA ASN A 247 25.10 5.57 7.65
C ASN A 247 25.47 6.62 8.70
N GLU A 248 24.58 6.94 9.60
CA GLU A 248 24.95 7.43 10.92
C GLU A 248 25.20 6.20 11.78
N GLU A 249 26.46 5.74 11.77
CA GLU A 249 27.01 4.95 12.84
C GLU A 249 27.14 5.83 14.09
N ALA A 250 26.70 5.25 15.19
CA ALA A 250 26.76 5.81 16.52
C ALA A 250 28.18 6.14 16.98
N GLU A 251 28.34 7.25 17.65
CA GLU A 251 29.20 7.42 18.83
C GLU A 251 28.35 7.91 20.01
#